data_2f35d33db71ab74fe9d5d510fceda7f3
#
_entry.id   2f35d33db71ab74fe9d5d510fceda7f3
#
_cell.length_a   1.000
_cell.length_b   1.000
_cell.length_c   1.000
_cell.angle_alpha   90.00
_cell.angle_beta   90.00
_cell.angle_gamma   90.00
#
_symmetry.space_group_name_H-M   'P 1'
#
loop_
_entity.id
_entity.type
_entity.pdbx_description
1 polymer ?
#
loop_
_entity_poly.entity_id
_entity_poly.type
_entity_poly.pdbx_seq_one_letter_code
_entity_poly.pdbx_strand_id
1 'polypeptide(L)'
;MDKELIAKKITDATLAFAKQNSLDTSQVILAVASESVLFATIPATSFNAIKANQALRFELESLLPCDAEGIAADYIEAPRGSSRDFVAAVALEVNHLENLVTSLEHAQCKIQFIVPKSMLAFEQASLEKLLPASSLSLWIMNQGSNASHLEVLAIDSNRLPIAWQLCDMDPVSIEQNLRILNSDSLPIFIVGNSQDAEKLLSTIDLEHRVISRDPSDLAKKRASKLLAGREDPWIELRRDALAAEDPWRRYRTAIAKLTLATCVFFAVACGTFVWRASHYQSLADQYKRKQEDIFRETFPGQRVPAAILGRLKSEYAKAKGVRSTDTATASPESALSILRKIIESLTNDFPFEVQDIRIENNRLVMDIELSTQQDAGKVAAALARQGFRVEPPSTTLVDGDRIRATLIGAFDADGENLSSNFDSQALR
;
A
#
# COMPACT_ATOMS: atom_id res chain seq x y z
N MET A 1 -7.09 -34.60 31.31
CA MET A 1 -7.61 -33.30 31.82
C MET A 1 -8.12 -32.54 30.61
N ASP A 2 -9.32 -32.01 30.67
CA ASP A 2 -9.97 -31.39 29.52
C ASP A 2 -9.21 -30.11 29.13
N LYS A 3 -8.71 -30.05 27.89
CA LYS A 3 -7.90 -28.90 27.36
C LYS A 3 -8.69 -27.60 27.40
N GLU A 4 -9.99 -27.66 27.15
CA GLU A 4 -10.88 -26.48 27.22
C GLU A 4 -11.00 -25.92 28.63
N LEU A 5 -11.08 -26.83 29.65
CA LEU A 5 -11.14 -26.42 31.05
C LEU A 5 -9.85 -25.72 31.49
N ILE A 6 -8.71 -26.19 31.01
CA ILE A 6 -7.41 -25.55 31.28
C ILE A 6 -7.35 -24.16 30.61
N ALA A 7 -7.70 -24.09 29.34
CA ALA A 7 -7.71 -22.84 28.60
C ALA A 7 -8.60 -21.78 29.30
N LYS A 8 -9.81 -22.21 29.72
CA LYS A 8 -10.72 -21.32 30.46
C LYS A 8 -10.13 -20.85 31.79
N LYS A 9 -9.52 -21.75 32.57
CA LYS A 9 -8.88 -21.37 33.86
C LYS A 9 -7.74 -20.39 33.66
N ILE A 10 -6.91 -20.57 32.64
CA ILE A 10 -5.82 -19.65 32.31
C ILE A 10 -6.40 -18.29 31.91
N THR A 11 -7.43 -18.28 31.06
CA THR A 11 -8.11 -17.04 30.62
C THR A 11 -8.69 -16.29 31.83
N ASP A 12 -9.42 -16.96 32.68
CA ASP A 12 -10.02 -16.36 33.91
C ASP A 12 -8.94 -15.78 34.83
N ALA A 13 -7.84 -16.51 35.04
CA ALA A 13 -6.71 -16.05 35.84
C ALA A 13 -6.03 -14.82 35.21
N THR A 14 -5.85 -14.83 33.91
CA THR A 14 -5.27 -13.70 33.14
C THR A 14 -6.13 -12.44 33.26
N LEU A 15 -7.44 -12.58 33.11
CA LEU A 15 -8.37 -11.46 33.25
C LEU A 15 -8.43 -10.93 34.70
N ALA A 16 -8.44 -11.84 35.68
CA ALA A 16 -8.40 -11.45 37.10
C ALA A 16 -7.11 -10.65 37.40
N PHE A 17 -5.96 -11.14 36.94
CA PHE A 17 -4.67 -10.45 37.08
C PHE A 17 -4.66 -9.08 36.37
N ALA A 18 -5.15 -9.01 35.14
CA ALA A 18 -5.23 -7.75 34.41
C ALA A 18 -6.12 -6.74 35.12
N LYS A 19 -7.28 -7.17 35.60
CA LYS A 19 -8.22 -6.32 36.39
C LYS A 19 -7.59 -5.83 37.70
N GLN A 20 -6.93 -6.73 38.43
CA GLN A 20 -6.27 -6.38 39.69
C GLN A 20 -5.16 -5.33 39.52
N ASN A 21 -4.43 -5.41 38.40
CA ASN A 21 -3.32 -4.52 38.10
C ASN A 21 -3.70 -3.39 37.14
N SER A 22 -4.98 -3.18 36.83
CA SER A 22 -5.47 -2.15 35.91
C SER A 22 -4.77 -2.17 34.54
N LEU A 23 -4.47 -3.39 34.03
CA LEU A 23 -3.80 -3.56 32.75
C LEU A 23 -4.83 -3.56 31.60
N ASP A 24 -4.42 -2.96 30.50
CA ASP A 24 -5.24 -2.96 29.28
C ASP A 24 -5.06 -4.31 28.53
N THR A 25 -6.17 -5.02 28.34
CA THR A 25 -6.23 -6.27 27.58
C THR A 25 -6.52 -6.06 26.09
N SER A 26 -6.62 -4.81 25.65
CA SER A 26 -6.87 -4.47 24.26
C SER A 26 -5.70 -4.82 23.31
N GLN A 27 -4.50 -5.01 23.87
CA GLN A 27 -3.29 -5.42 23.14
C GLN A 27 -2.46 -6.33 24.02
N VAL A 28 -2.37 -7.62 23.64
CA VAL A 28 -1.67 -8.65 24.42
C VAL A 28 -0.68 -9.39 23.53
N ILE A 29 0.49 -9.71 24.06
CA ILE A 29 1.42 -10.66 23.46
C ILE A 29 1.31 -11.95 24.24
N LEU A 30 1.07 -13.06 23.55
CA LEU A 30 1.14 -14.39 24.13
C LEU A 30 2.59 -14.89 24.01
N ALA A 31 3.32 -14.83 25.11
CA ALA A 31 4.67 -15.35 25.20
C ALA A 31 4.64 -16.85 25.51
N VAL A 32 5.07 -17.67 24.56
CA VAL A 32 5.06 -19.12 24.67
C VAL A 32 6.37 -19.60 25.32
N ALA A 33 6.27 -20.62 26.16
CA ALA A 33 7.43 -21.26 26.77
C ALA A 33 8.28 -21.98 25.72
N SER A 34 9.58 -21.96 25.87
CA SER A 34 10.54 -22.54 24.92
C SER A 34 10.40 -24.04 24.72
N GLU A 35 9.94 -24.74 25.76
CA GLU A 35 9.70 -26.20 25.72
C GLU A 35 8.56 -26.59 24.77
N SER A 36 7.69 -25.64 24.44
CA SER A 36 6.58 -25.84 23.51
C SER A 36 6.93 -25.54 22.08
N VAL A 37 8.16 -25.15 21.81
CA VAL A 37 8.60 -24.63 20.51
C VAL A 37 9.70 -25.51 19.95
N LEU A 38 9.63 -25.80 18.67
CA LEU A 38 10.64 -26.53 17.92
C LEU A 38 11.45 -25.54 17.07
N PHE A 39 12.75 -25.73 17.04
CA PHE A 39 13.67 -24.94 16.23
C PHE A 39 14.34 -25.81 15.18
N ALA A 40 14.46 -25.29 13.97
CA ALA A 40 15.21 -25.94 12.89
C ALA A 40 15.95 -24.92 12.04
N THR A 41 17.04 -25.36 11.42
CA THR A 41 17.74 -24.61 10.38
C THR A 41 17.45 -25.23 9.01
N ILE A 42 17.03 -24.42 8.08
CA ILE A 42 16.70 -24.85 6.71
C ILE A 42 17.74 -24.27 5.77
N PRO A 43 18.29 -25.04 4.81
CA PRO A 43 19.19 -24.50 3.80
C PRO A 43 18.55 -23.36 3.02
N ALA A 44 19.27 -22.24 2.87
CA ALA A 44 18.73 -21.05 2.19
C ALA A 44 18.37 -21.32 0.72
N THR A 45 19.03 -22.29 0.10
CA THR A 45 18.73 -22.74 -1.27
C THR A 45 17.35 -23.37 -1.39
N SER A 46 16.95 -24.19 -0.40
CA SER A 46 15.58 -24.73 -0.31
C SER A 46 14.57 -23.61 -0.05
N PHE A 47 14.95 -22.63 0.75
CA PHE A 47 14.09 -21.53 1.14
C PHE A 47 13.78 -20.54 0.01
N ASN A 48 14.72 -20.30 -0.91
CA ASN A 48 14.49 -19.42 -2.07
C ASN A 48 13.39 -19.94 -3.03
N ALA A 49 13.09 -21.23 -2.98
CA ALA A 49 11.95 -21.84 -3.68
C ALA A 49 10.62 -21.71 -2.93
N ILE A 50 10.66 -21.38 -1.65
CA ILE A 50 9.51 -21.35 -0.76
C ILE A 50 8.96 -19.91 -0.67
N LYS A 51 8.09 -19.53 -1.61
CA LYS A 51 7.42 -18.21 -1.57
C LYS A 51 6.17 -18.18 -0.67
N ALA A 52 5.77 -19.29 -0.05
CA ALA A 52 4.57 -19.38 0.74
C ALA A 52 4.82 -20.07 2.11
N ASN A 53 4.17 -19.56 3.17
CA ASN A 53 4.24 -20.14 4.52
C ASN A 53 3.86 -21.64 4.58
N GLN A 54 3.01 -22.10 3.66
CA GLN A 54 2.66 -23.53 3.56
C GLN A 54 3.86 -24.42 3.24
N ALA A 55 4.73 -23.98 2.31
CA ALA A 55 5.91 -24.75 1.96
C ALA A 55 6.91 -24.85 3.13
N LEU A 56 7.01 -23.81 3.97
CA LEU A 56 7.83 -23.84 5.18
C LEU A 56 7.43 -24.98 6.13
N ARG A 57 6.14 -25.21 6.32
CA ARG A 57 5.65 -26.27 7.21
C ARG A 57 6.01 -27.65 6.71
N PHE A 58 5.90 -27.92 5.40
CA PHE A 58 6.30 -29.19 4.80
C PHE A 58 7.81 -29.43 4.85
N GLU A 59 8.63 -28.39 4.70
CA GLU A 59 10.08 -28.53 4.92
C GLU A 59 10.40 -28.84 6.37
N LEU A 60 9.71 -28.21 7.33
CA LEU A 60 9.88 -28.46 8.75
C LEU A 60 9.43 -29.86 9.16
N GLU A 61 8.39 -30.41 8.55
CA GLU A 61 7.92 -31.78 8.78
C GLU A 61 9.01 -32.81 8.49
N SER A 62 9.86 -32.54 7.50
CA SER A 62 11.01 -33.42 7.16
C SER A 62 12.13 -33.38 8.19
N LEU A 63 12.21 -32.31 8.99
CA LEU A 63 13.30 -32.05 9.96
C LEU A 63 12.87 -32.24 11.42
N LEU A 64 11.59 -32.07 11.71
CA LEU A 64 11.03 -32.07 13.06
C LEU A 64 10.01 -33.19 13.21
N PRO A 65 9.85 -33.76 14.43
CA PRO A 65 8.86 -34.78 14.68
C PRO A 65 7.45 -34.20 14.84
N CYS A 66 6.96 -33.53 13.78
CA CYS A 66 5.66 -32.86 13.78
C CYS A 66 4.98 -32.99 12.42
N ASP A 67 3.64 -32.90 12.44
CA ASP A 67 2.82 -32.88 11.22
C ASP A 67 2.66 -31.45 10.71
N ALA A 68 2.89 -31.23 9.42
CA ALA A 68 2.81 -29.93 8.78
C ALA A 68 1.45 -29.23 8.97
N GLU A 69 0.36 -30.00 9.04
CA GLU A 69 -0.99 -29.46 9.26
C GLU A 69 -1.23 -29.04 10.72
N GLY A 70 -0.51 -29.63 11.67
CA GLY A 70 -0.65 -29.42 13.11
C GLY A 70 0.23 -28.33 13.69
N ILE A 71 1.04 -27.62 12.87
CA ILE A 71 1.99 -26.59 13.34
C ILE A 71 1.69 -25.19 12.79
N ALA A 72 1.97 -24.19 13.63
CA ALA A 72 2.19 -22.82 13.20
C ALA A 72 3.70 -22.57 13.14
N ALA A 73 4.20 -22.05 12.03
CA ALA A 73 5.63 -21.89 11.80
C ALA A 73 5.97 -20.52 11.20
N ASP A 74 7.13 -20.00 11.60
CA ASP A 74 7.70 -18.79 11.05
C ASP A 74 9.23 -18.89 10.98
N TYR A 75 9.87 -17.99 10.29
CA TYR A 75 11.32 -17.97 10.09
C TYR A 75 11.90 -16.56 10.26
N ILE A 76 13.18 -16.52 10.63
CA ILE A 76 13.92 -15.26 10.78
C ILE A 76 14.45 -14.83 9.42
N GLU A 77 13.94 -13.73 8.90
CA GLU A 77 14.40 -13.18 7.63
C GLU A 77 15.87 -12.71 7.72
N ALA A 78 16.65 -13.07 6.72
CA ALA A 78 18.00 -12.55 6.59
C ALA A 78 17.93 -11.06 6.16
N PRO A 79 18.83 -10.21 6.68
CA PRO A 79 18.92 -8.82 6.22
C PRO A 79 19.15 -8.76 4.70
N ARG A 80 18.55 -7.79 4.03
CA ARG A 80 18.72 -7.61 2.58
C ARG A 80 20.20 -7.45 2.24
N GLY A 81 20.67 -8.29 1.30
CA GLY A 81 22.07 -8.28 0.83
C GLY A 81 23.04 -9.13 1.66
N SER A 82 22.59 -9.82 2.71
CA SER A 82 23.39 -10.84 3.39
C SER A 82 23.23 -12.18 2.68
N SER A 83 24.33 -12.84 2.34
CA SER A 83 24.33 -14.24 1.97
C SER A 83 24.29 -15.06 3.26
N ARG A 84 23.23 -15.80 3.48
CA ARG A 84 23.15 -16.82 4.54
C ARG A 84 22.97 -18.17 3.89
N ASP A 85 23.70 -19.14 4.37
CA ASP A 85 23.56 -20.51 3.89
C ASP A 85 22.34 -21.21 4.50
N PHE A 86 21.84 -20.68 5.63
CA PHE A 86 20.72 -21.25 6.38
C PHE A 86 19.73 -20.16 6.86
N VAL A 87 18.50 -20.59 7.00
CA VAL A 87 17.40 -19.80 7.58
C VAL A 87 16.95 -20.47 8.87
N ALA A 88 16.88 -19.71 9.95
CA ALA A 88 16.39 -20.20 11.23
C ALA A 88 14.85 -20.18 11.21
N ALA A 89 14.23 -21.30 11.46
CA ALA A 89 12.79 -21.48 11.52
C ALA A 89 12.34 -21.94 12.90
N VAL A 90 11.16 -21.54 13.29
CA VAL A 90 10.53 -21.89 14.56
C VAL A 90 9.14 -22.42 14.30
N ALA A 91 8.80 -23.55 14.90
CA ALA A 91 7.50 -24.18 14.81
C ALA A 91 6.89 -24.40 16.19
N LEU A 92 5.57 -24.40 16.24
CA LEU A 92 4.78 -24.61 17.44
C LEU A 92 3.59 -25.50 17.12
N GLU A 93 3.35 -26.53 17.93
CA GLU A 93 2.14 -27.32 17.79
C GLU A 93 0.88 -26.54 18.17
N VAL A 94 -0.04 -26.47 17.22
CA VAL A 94 -1.27 -25.68 17.33
C VAL A 94 -2.22 -26.25 18.39
N ASN A 95 -2.31 -27.55 18.46
CA ASN A 95 -3.26 -28.28 19.33
C ASN A 95 -3.26 -27.90 20.83
N HIS A 96 -2.14 -27.31 21.29
CA HIS A 96 -1.99 -26.90 22.70
C HIS A 96 -2.44 -25.45 22.93
N LEU A 97 -2.42 -24.61 21.91
CA LEU A 97 -2.69 -23.16 22.03
C LEU A 97 -4.01 -22.73 21.42
N GLU A 98 -4.57 -23.46 20.48
CA GLU A 98 -5.79 -23.06 19.77
C GLU A 98 -6.94 -22.77 20.75
N ASN A 99 -7.20 -23.66 21.67
CA ASN A 99 -8.24 -23.48 22.68
C ASN A 99 -7.97 -22.27 23.59
N LEU A 100 -6.70 -22.04 23.94
CA LEU A 100 -6.31 -20.89 24.77
C LEU A 100 -6.48 -19.58 23.99
N VAL A 101 -6.02 -19.51 22.75
CA VAL A 101 -6.18 -18.35 21.87
C VAL A 101 -7.64 -18.00 21.69
N THR A 102 -8.47 -18.99 21.33
CA THR A 102 -9.91 -18.84 21.16
C THR A 102 -10.57 -18.35 22.46
N SER A 103 -10.23 -18.94 23.59
CA SER A 103 -10.78 -18.55 24.90
C SER A 103 -10.41 -17.11 25.27
N LEU A 104 -9.16 -16.69 25.05
CA LEU A 104 -8.72 -15.32 25.29
C LEU A 104 -9.40 -14.33 24.35
N GLU A 105 -9.59 -14.67 23.09
CA GLU A 105 -10.27 -13.82 22.11
C GLU A 105 -11.76 -13.65 22.43
N HIS A 106 -12.44 -14.71 22.80
CA HIS A 106 -13.82 -14.64 23.30
C HIS A 106 -13.95 -13.76 24.55
N ALA A 107 -12.93 -13.76 25.39
CA ALA A 107 -12.84 -12.87 26.56
C ALA A 107 -12.41 -11.43 26.22
N GLN A 108 -12.41 -11.06 24.95
CA GLN A 108 -12.02 -9.74 24.44
C GLN A 108 -10.54 -9.37 24.65
N CYS A 109 -9.68 -10.33 24.96
CA CYS A 109 -8.23 -10.13 24.95
C CYS A 109 -7.73 -10.11 23.49
N LYS A 110 -7.23 -8.98 23.07
CA LYS A 110 -6.74 -8.84 21.68
C LYS A 110 -5.29 -9.27 21.60
N ILE A 111 -5.08 -10.55 21.28
CA ILE A 111 -3.74 -11.06 21.03
C ILE A 111 -3.18 -10.39 19.77
N GLN A 112 -2.05 -9.70 19.88
CA GLN A 112 -1.36 -9.07 18.76
C GLN A 112 -0.35 -10.02 18.14
N PHE A 113 0.44 -10.68 18.98
CA PHE A 113 1.51 -11.58 18.58
C PHE A 113 1.53 -12.83 19.46
N ILE A 114 1.97 -13.94 18.88
CA ILE A 114 2.32 -15.19 19.58
C ILE A 114 3.81 -15.40 19.31
N VAL A 115 4.65 -15.31 20.34
CA VAL A 115 6.11 -15.30 20.20
C VAL A 115 6.74 -16.17 21.28
N PRO A 116 7.80 -16.94 21.00
CA PRO A 116 8.57 -17.60 22.06
C PRO A 116 9.16 -16.56 23.02
N LYS A 117 9.02 -16.79 24.33
CA LYS A 117 9.51 -15.85 25.37
C LYS A 117 11.00 -15.56 25.23
N SER A 118 11.79 -16.57 24.96
CA SER A 118 13.24 -16.45 24.77
C SER A 118 13.59 -15.64 23.52
N MET A 119 12.82 -15.79 22.42
CA MET A 119 13.05 -14.98 21.21
C MET A 119 12.87 -13.50 21.47
N LEU A 120 11.93 -13.08 22.31
CA LEU A 120 11.81 -11.68 22.72
C LEU A 120 13.06 -11.18 23.45
N ALA A 121 13.63 -12.03 24.32
CA ALA A 121 14.85 -11.68 25.04
C ALA A 121 16.08 -11.60 24.11
N PHE A 122 16.22 -12.58 23.20
CA PHE A 122 17.31 -12.64 22.21
C PHE A 122 17.27 -11.45 21.27
N GLU A 123 16.10 -11.13 20.76
CA GLU A 123 15.90 -9.98 19.87
C GLU A 123 16.24 -8.65 20.56
N GLN A 124 15.81 -8.47 21.82
CA GLN A 124 16.17 -7.26 22.57
C GLN A 124 17.67 -7.17 22.83
N ALA A 125 18.32 -8.28 23.17
CA ALA A 125 19.76 -8.33 23.37
C ALA A 125 20.54 -8.02 22.09
N SER A 126 20.08 -8.52 20.95
CA SER A 126 20.65 -8.21 19.63
C SER A 126 20.52 -6.72 19.29
N LEU A 127 19.34 -6.13 19.50
CA LEU A 127 19.09 -4.71 19.29
C LEU A 127 19.95 -3.81 20.19
N GLU A 128 20.17 -4.23 21.43
CA GLU A 128 21.05 -3.53 22.38
C GLU A 128 22.54 -3.83 22.15
N LYS A 129 22.86 -4.72 21.21
CA LYS A 129 24.24 -5.18 20.93
C LYS A 129 24.94 -5.73 22.16
N LEU A 130 24.20 -6.39 23.05
CA LEU A 130 24.76 -6.99 24.28
C LEU A 130 25.67 -8.17 23.97
N LEU A 131 25.36 -8.91 22.91
CA LEU A 131 26.15 -10.04 22.41
C LEU A 131 27.01 -9.58 21.23
N PRO A 132 28.26 -9.95 21.17
CA PRO A 132 29.06 -9.78 19.96
C PRO A 132 28.49 -10.59 18.80
N ALA A 133 28.79 -10.18 17.58
CA ALA A 133 28.53 -10.98 16.40
C ALA A 133 29.33 -12.27 16.42
N SER A 134 28.81 -13.34 15.83
CA SER A 134 29.43 -14.67 15.81
C SER A 134 29.83 -15.15 17.21
N SER A 135 28.83 -15.32 18.07
CA SER A 135 29.03 -15.77 19.44
C SER A 135 28.06 -16.88 19.84
N LEU A 136 28.42 -17.62 20.86
CA LEU A 136 27.56 -18.60 21.54
C LEU A 136 27.14 -18.02 22.89
N SER A 137 25.90 -18.16 23.24
CA SER A 137 25.37 -17.65 24.51
C SER A 137 24.51 -18.67 25.22
N LEU A 138 24.72 -18.76 26.52
CA LEU A 138 23.96 -19.57 27.46
C LEU A 138 22.98 -18.67 28.20
N TRP A 139 21.70 -18.92 28.09
CA TRP A 139 20.64 -18.12 28.68
C TRP A 139 19.97 -18.84 29.83
N ILE A 140 20.05 -18.27 31.00
CA ILE A 140 19.41 -18.81 32.18
C ILE A 140 17.99 -18.26 32.26
N MET A 141 17.02 -19.04 31.82
CA MET A 141 15.61 -18.67 31.79
C MET A 141 14.90 -19.13 33.03
N ASN A 142 14.42 -18.20 33.85
CA ASN A 142 13.65 -18.51 35.05
C ASN A 142 12.16 -18.68 34.72
N GLN A 143 11.60 -19.82 35.01
CA GLN A 143 10.17 -20.16 34.88
C GLN A 143 9.45 -20.19 36.22
N GLY A 144 9.49 -19.15 37.04
CA GLY A 144 8.87 -19.11 38.34
C GLY A 144 9.66 -19.88 39.42
N SER A 145 9.01 -20.35 40.49
CA SER A 145 9.68 -20.71 41.71
C SER A 145 10.53 -21.99 41.70
N ASN A 146 10.43 -22.88 40.71
CA ASN A 146 11.05 -24.23 40.81
C ASN A 146 11.67 -24.82 39.55
N ALA A 147 11.67 -24.14 38.40
CA ALA A 147 12.27 -24.72 37.20
C ALA A 147 13.04 -23.64 36.42
N SER A 148 14.35 -23.61 36.60
CA SER A 148 15.24 -22.93 35.69
C SER A 148 15.67 -23.91 34.61
N HIS A 149 15.56 -23.52 33.34
CA HIS A 149 16.16 -24.26 32.25
C HIS A 149 17.18 -23.38 31.57
N LEU A 150 18.10 -23.99 30.85
CA LEU A 150 19.16 -23.33 30.12
C LEU A 150 18.82 -23.38 28.63
N GLU A 151 19.00 -22.27 27.97
CA GLU A 151 18.91 -22.20 26.53
C GLU A 151 20.26 -21.82 25.94
N VAL A 152 20.67 -22.56 24.92
CA VAL A 152 21.89 -22.31 24.18
C VAL A 152 21.55 -21.67 22.86
N LEU A 153 22.10 -20.49 22.60
CA LEU A 153 21.88 -19.72 21.39
C LEU A 153 23.19 -19.44 20.69
N ALA A 154 23.33 -19.85 19.44
CA ALA A 154 24.39 -19.42 18.56
C ALA A 154 23.87 -18.34 17.62
N ILE A 155 24.65 -17.29 17.44
CA ILE A 155 24.32 -16.16 16.56
C ILE A 155 25.41 -15.93 15.51
N ASP A 156 24.97 -15.49 14.33
CA ASP A 156 25.85 -15.18 13.20
C ASP A 156 26.50 -13.80 13.29
N SER A 157 27.23 -13.44 12.23
CA SER A 157 27.86 -12.13 12.05
C SER A 157 26.85 -10.97 12.04
N ASN A 158 25.59 -11.23 11.74
CA ASN A 158 24.47 -10.26 11.76
C ASN A 158 23.73 -10.22 13.09
N ARG A 159 24.17 -10.98 14.10
CA ARG A 159 23.52 -11.18 15.40
C ARG A 159 22.15 -11.83 15.31
N LEU A 160 21.92 -12.67 14.30
CA LEU A 160 20.70 -13.43 14.15
C LEU A 160 20.92 -14.89 14.58
N PRO A 161 19.93 -15.56 15.15
CA PRO A 161 20.02 -16.97 15.53
C PRO A 161 20.39 -17.85 14.35
N ILE A 162 21.37 -18.76 14.57
CA ILE A 162 21.71 -19.85 13.66
C ILE A 162 21.45 -21.20 14.30
N ALA A 163 21.48 -21.27 15.61
CA ALA A 163 21.05 -22.44 16.38
C ALA A 163 20.46 -22.00 17.70
N TRP A 164 19.43 -22.69 18.12
CA TRP A 164 18.80 -22.50 19.43
C TRP A 164 18.37 -23.85 19.96
N GLN A 165 18.75 -24.16 21.19
CA GLN A 165 18.49 -25.46 21.81
C GLN A 165 18.25 -25.30 23.31
N LEU A 166 17.28 -26.09 23.82
CA LEU A 166 17.10 -26.28 25.24
C LEU A 166 18.15 -27.25 25.78
N CYS A 167 18.64 -26.99 26.98
CA CYS A 167 19.64 -27.77 27.63
C CYS A 167 19.25 -27.96 29.12
N ASP A 168 19.43 -29.15 29.61
CA ASP A 168 19.32 -29.39 31.04
C ASP A 168 20.43 -28.66 31.79
N MET A 169 20.15 -28.26 33.05
CA MET A 169 21.13 -27.55 33.88
C MET A 169 22.14 -28.50 34.53
N ASP A 170 22.48 -29.59 33.87
CA ASP A 170 23.54 -30.48 34.32
C ASP A 170 24.85 -30.24 33.52
N PRO A 171 26.04 -30.36 34.16
CA PRO A 171 27.29 -30.04 33.49
C PRO A 171 27.58 -30.84 32.23
N VAL A 172 27.14 -32.11 32.21
CA VAL A 172 27.40 -33.03 31.09
C VAL A 172 26.59 -32.60 29.86
N SER A 173 25.30 -32.35 30.07
CA SER A 173 24.41 -31.84 28.99
C SER A 173 24.90 -30.51 28.44
N ILE A 174 25.32 -29.59 29.30
CA ILE A 174 25.83 -28.30 28.90
C ILE A 174 27.10 -28.48 28.04
N GLU A 175 28.06 -29.26 28.50
CA GLU A 175 29.32 -29.50 27.77
C GLU A 175 29.05 -30.19 26.43
N GLN A 176 28.17 -31.17 26.37
CA GLN A 176 27.80 -31.82 25.10
C GLN A 176 27.17 -30.83 24.11
N ASN A 177 26.19 -30.05 24.56
CA ASN A 177 25.52 -29.07 23.71
C ASN A 177 26.50 -27.97 23.21
N LEU A 178 27.38 -27.51 24.09
CA LEU A 178 28.41 -26.55 23.73
C LEU A 178 29.40 -27.14 22.71
N ARG A 179 29.82 -28.39 22.85
CA ARG A 179 30.70 -29.06 21.87
C ARG A 179 30.03 -29.22 20.50
N ILE A 180 28.73 -29.57 20.49
CA ILE A 180 27.98 -29.70 19.23
C ILE A 180 27.86 -28.35 18.52
N LEU A 181 27.55 -27.29 19.24
CA LEU A 181 27.30 -25.97 18.68
C LEU A 181 28.55 -25.13 18.50
N ASN A 182 29.66 -25.44 19.18
CA ASN A 182 30.89 -24.66 19.16
C ASN A 182 31.97 -25.28 18.27
N SER A 183 31.59 -25.85 17.14
CA SER A 183 32.55 -26.38 16.15
C SER A 183 33.59 -25.34 15.69
N ASP A 184 33.21 -24.06 15.70
CA ASP A 184 34.01 -22.94 15.18
C ASP A 184 34.76 -22.15 16.26
N SER A 185 34.84 -22.68 17.49
CA SER A 185 35.49 -22.00 18.63
C SER A 185 34.98 -20.57 18.90
N LEU A 186 33.65 -20.41 18.89
CA LEU A 186 32.99 -19.15 19.13
C LEU A 186 33.16 -18.70 20.60
N PRO A 187 33.28 -17.39 20.88
CA PRO A 187 33.31 -16.88 22.26
C PRO A 187 31.98 -17.17 22.98
N ILE A 188 32.07 -17.65 24.24
CA ILE A 188 30.92 -18.05 25.03
C ILE A 188 30.54 -16.93 25.99
N PHE A 189 29.24 -16.64 26.03
CA PHE A 189 28.64 -15.65 26.93
C PHE A 189 27.55 -16.31 27.77
N ILE A 190 27.45 -15.92 29.02
CA ILE A 190 26.38 -16.35 29.91
C ILE A 190 25.51 -15.14 30.22
N VAL A 191 24.23 -15.24 29.90
CA VAL A 191 23.24 -14.19 30.14
C VAL A 191 22.26 -14.65 31.24
N GLY A 192 22.22 -13.91 32.30
CA GLY A 192 21.36 -14.24 33.43
C GLY A 192 21.62 -13.39 34.66
N ASN A 193 20.88 -13.66 35.73
CA ASN A 193 21.15 -13.06 37.03
C ASN A 193 22.51 -13.55 37.52
N SER A 194 23.28 -12.65 38.15
CA SER A 194 24.66 -12.92 38.62
C SER A 194 24.74 -14.18 39.51
N GLN A 195 23.78 -14.37 40.40
CA GLN A 195 23.76 -15.54 41.33
C GLN A 195 23.57 -16.86 40.60
N ASP A 196 22.70 -16.92 39.62
CA ASP A 196 22.44 -18.11 38.82
C ASP A 196 23.59 -18.40 37.87
N ALA A 197 24.18 -17.37 37.33
CA ALA A 197 25.38 -17.44 36.48
C ALA A 197 26.58 -17.99 37.30
N GLU A 198 26.82 -17.50 38.50
CA GLU A 198 27.91 -17.98 39.37
C GLU A 198 27.75 -19.47 39.76
N LYS A 199 26.54 -19.91 40.01
CA LYS A 199 26.28 -21.35 40.29
C LYS A 199 26.60 -22.21 39.07
N LEU A 200 26.17 -21.77 37.87
CA LEU A 200 26.47 -22.48 36.65
C LEU A 200 27.97 -22.52 36.38
N LEU A 201 28.65 -21.38 36.56
CA LEU A 201 30.08 -21.21 36.33
C LEU A 201 30.95 -22.12 37.18
N SER A 202 30.57 -22.36 38.45
CA SER A 202 31.29 -23.25 39.32
C SER A 202 31.33 -24.71 38.80
N THR A 203 30.51 -25.03 37.81
CA THR A 203 30.40 -26.36 37.22
C THR A 203 30.97 -26.51 35.83
N ILE A 204 31.27 -25.40 35.15
CA ILE A 204 31.74 -25.40 33.76
C ILE A 204 33.15 -24.81 33.68
N ASP A 205 34.12 -25.60 33.25
CA ASP A 205 35.54 -25.18 33.07
C ASP A 205 35.75 -24.69 31.62
N LEU A 206 35.12 -23.56 31.28
CA LEU A 206 35.21 -22.95 29.94
C LEU A 206 35.47 -21.45 30.05
N GLU A 207 36.32 -20.91 29.15
CA GLU A 207 36.47 -19.45 29.01
C GLU A 207 35.14 -18.81 28.59
N HIS A 208 34.62 -17.95 29.44
CA HIS A 208 33.33 -17.32 29.21
C HIS A 208 33.29 -15.89 29.75
N ARG A 209 32.29 -15.14 29.32
CA ARG A 209 32.00 -13.79 29.84
C ARG A 209 30.55 -13.75 30.34
N VAL A 210 30.37 -13.17 31.52
CA VAL A 210 29.01 -13.03 32.10
C VAL A 210 28.43 -11.66 31.73
N ILE A 211 27.18 -11.72 31.25
CA ILE A 211 26.35 -10.55 31.01
C ILE A 211 25.26 -10.57 32.09
N SER A 212 25.43 -9.76 33.11
CA SER A 212 24.47 -9.64 34.22
C SER A 212 23.22 -8.88 33.76
N ARG A 213 22.31 -9.57 33.08
CA ARG A 213 21.00 -9.07 32.63
C ARG A 213 19.96 -10.15 32.82
N ASP A 214 18.80 -9.76 33.32
CA ASP A 214 17.67 -10.70 33.43
C ASP A 214 16.99 -10.88 32.05
N PRO A 215 16.99 -12.09 31.49
CA PRO A 215 16.29 -12.39 30.24
C PRO A 215 14.79 -12.01 30.27
N SER A 216 14.14 -12.13 31.44
CA SER A 216 12.74 -11.75 31.59
C SER A 216 12.51 -10.25 31.43
N ASP A 217 13.44 -9.42 31.88
CA ASP A 217 13.34 -7.98 31.70
C ASP A 217 13.64 -7.55 30.25
N LEU A 218 14.56 -8.25 29.58
CA LEU A 218 14.78 -8.05 28.14
C LEU A 218 13.52 -8.42 27.34
N ALA A 219 12.90 -9.56 27.65
CA ALA A 219 11.66 -9.98 26.99
C ALA A 219 10.51 -8.98 27.22
N LYS A 220 10.31 -8.50 28.45
CA LYS A 220 9.30 -7.47 28.77
C LYS A 220 9.56 -6.17 28.01
N LYS A 221 10.82 -5.74 27.94
CA LYS A 221 11.20 -4.53 27.21
C LYS A 221 10.91 -4.64 25.72
N ARG A 222 11.20 -5.81 25.13
CA ARG A 222 10.85 -6.08 23.73
C ARG A 222 9.35 -6.11 23.52
N ALA A 223 8.62 -6.84 24.34
CA ALA A 223 7.17 -6.91 24.30
C ALA A 223 6.52 -5.52 24.32
N SER A 224 6.99 -4.64 25.20
CA SER A 224 6.49 -3.26 25.29
C SER A 224 6.71 -2.45 24.01
N LYS A 225 7.86 -2.64 23.35
CA LYS A 225 8.15 -1.97 22.05
C LYS A 225 7.26 -2.50 20.93
N LEU A 226 7.03 -3.81 20.87
CA LEU A 226 6.15 -4.43 19.90
C LEU A 226 4.70 -3.96 20.07
N LEU A 227 4.20 -3.88 21.30
CA LEU A 227 2.86 -3.36 21.59
C LEU A 227 2.72 -1.87 21.24
N ALA A 228 3.83 -1.10 21.27
CA ALA A 228 3.84 0.28 20.81
C ALA A 228 3.69 0.40 19.27
N GLY A 229 3.69 -0.71 18.52
CA GLY A 229 3.41 -0.79 17.09
C GLY A 229 4.50 -0.16 16.21
N ARG A 230 5.73 -0.08 16.68
CA ARG A 230 6.85 0.53 15.93
C ARG A 230 7.68 -0.48 15.14
N GLU A 231 7.63 -1.74 15.52
CA GLU A 231 8.47 -2.80 15.00
C GLU A 231 7.68 -4.10 14.95
N ASP A 232 8.12 -5.05 14.11
CA ASP A 232 7.61 -6.42 14.06
C ASP A 232 8.57 -7.34 14.82
N PRO A 233 8.09 -8.47 15.43
CA PRO A 233 8.95 -9.46 16.04
C PRO A 233 9.72 -10.26 14.97
N TRP A 234 10.87 -10.83 15.33
CA TRP A 234 11.60 -11.74 14.45
C TRP A 234 10.78 -12.98 14.08
N ILE A 235 10.00 -13.49 15.00
CA ILE A 235 9.15 -14.68 14.85
C ILE A 235 7.73 -14.31 15.25
N GLU A 236 6.77 -14.62 14.38
CA GLU A 236 5.34 -14.44 14.61
C GLU A 236 4.63 -15.77 14.38
N LEU A 237 4.20 -16.43 15.45
CA LEU A 237 3.51 -17.71 15.38
C LEU A 237 1.98 -17.59 15.33
N ARG A 238 1.45 -16.35 15.29
CA ARG A 238 0.02 -16.11 15.12
C ARG A 238 -0.37 -16.23 13.63
N ARG A 239 -0.17 -17.42 13.08
CA ARG A 239 -0.37 -17.75 11.67
C ARG A 239 -1.20 -19.04 11.56
N ASP A 240 -1.61 -19.35 10.36
CA ASP A 240 -2.35 -20.58 10.03
C ASP A 240 -3.58 -20.77 10.92
N ALA A 241 -3.71 -21.86 11.65
CA ALA A 241 -4.82 -22.11 12.55
C ALA A 241 -4.86 -21.17 13.77
N LEU A 242 -3.72 -20.56 14.15
CA LEU A 242 -3.65 -19.54 15.18
C LEU A 242 -3.85 -18.12 14.64
N ALA A 243 -4.10 -17.95 13.32
CA ALA A 243 -4.33 -16.66 12.71
C ALA A 243 -5.54 -15.95 13.33
N ALA A 244 -5.48 -14.63 13.36
CA ALA A 244 -6.63 -13.85 13.79
C ALA A 244 -7.81 -14.06 12.83
N GLU A 245 -9.03 -14.21 13.38
CA GLU A 245 -10.24 -14.25 12.56
C GLU A 245 -10.38 -13.00 11.67
N ASP A 246 -9.89 -11.86 12.14
CA ASP A 246 -9.85 -10.61 11.39
C ASP A 246 -8.41 -10.20 11.05
N PRO A 247 -7.88 -10.51 9.85
CA PRO A 247 -6.53 -10.17 9.44
C PRO A 247 -6.28 -8.66 9.37
N TRP A 248 -7.33 -7.85 9.23
CA TRP A 248 -7.25 -6.39 9.20
C TRP A 248 -7.08 -5.76 10.59
N ARG A 249 -7.27 -6.52 11.63
CA ARG A 249 -7.19 -6.05 13.02
C ARG A 249 -5.83 -5.42 13.35
N ARG A 250 -4.75 -6.00 12.84
CA ARG A 250 -3.37 -5.52 13.00
C ARG A 250 -3.19 -4.12 12.38
N TYR A 251 -3.83 -3.89 11.24
CA TYR A 251 -3.69 -2.63 10.49
C TYR A 251 -4.74 -1.58 10.85
N ARG A 252 -5.70 -1.92 11.69
CA ARG A 252 -6.84 -1.04 12.02
C ARG A 252 -6.42 0.34 12.55
N THR A 253 -5.41 0.39 13.42
CA THR A 253 -4.88 1.65 13.96
C THR A 253 -4.11 2.44 12.91
N ALA A 254 -3.33 1.79 12.05
CA ALA A 254 -2.62 2.42 10.94
C ALA A 254 -3.61 2.93 9.89
N ILE A 255 -4.62 2.14 9.54
CA ILE A 255 -5.69 2.52 8.62
C ILE A 255 -6.48 3.71 9.17
N ALA A 256 -6.85 3.69 10.47
CA ALA A 256 -7.56 4.81 11.10
C ALA A 256 -6.74 6.11 11.06
N LYS A 257 -5.44 6.05 11.33
CA LYS A 257 -4.53 7.21 11.21
C LYS A 257 -4.42 7.71 9.77
N LEU A 258 -4.29 6.79 8.81
CA LEU A 258 -4.23 7.13 7.38
C LEU A 258 -5.55 7.77 6.91
N THR A 259 -6.69 7.19 7.30
CA THR A 259 -8.00 7.74 6.98
C THR A 259 -8.18 9.14 7.56
N LEU A 260 -7.78 9.36 8.82
CA LEU A 260 -7.82 10.67 9.44
C LEU A 260 -6.95 11.69 8.68
N ALA A 261 -5.70 11.31 8.35
CA ALA A 261 -4.79 12.15 7.58
C ALA A 261 -5.38 12.51 6.20
N THR A 262 -5.98 11.53 5.52
CA THR A 262 -6.65 11.72 4.24
C THR A 262 -7.85 12.66 4.35
N CYS A 263 -8.69 12.50 5.39
CA CYS A 263 -9.80 13.41 5.65
C CYS A 263 -9.34 14.85 5.91
N VAL A 264 -8.27 15.02 6.70
CA VAL A 264 -7.68 16.36 6.95
C VAL A 264 -7.15 16.95 5.66
N PHE A 265 -6.45 16.18 4.83
CA PHE A 265 -5.96 16.64 3.53
C PHE A 265 -7.12 17.12 2.62
N PHE A 266 -8.19 16.32 2.50
CA PHE A 266 -9.35 16.72 1.71
C PHE A 266 -10.06 17.95 2.28
N ALA A 267 -10.18 18.07 3.60
CA ALA A 267 -10.76 19.25 4.23
C ALA A 267 -9.97 20.53 3.92
N VAL A 268 -8.62 20.46 3.97
CA VAL A 268 -7.75 21.58 3.60
C VAL A 268 -7.87 21.88 2.10
N ALA A 269 -7.87 20.86 1.24
CA ALA A 269 -8.04 21.05 -0.20
C ALA A 269 -9.37 21.70 -0.53
N CYS A 270 -10.47 21.20 0.02
CA CYS A 270 -11.81 21.83 -0.14
C CYS A 270 -11.83 23.29 0.37
N GLY A 271 -11.24 23.54 1.53
CA GLY A 271 -11.13 24.90 2.09
C GLY A 271 -10.38 25.85 1.15
N THR A 272 -9.27 25.40 0.56
CA THR A 272 -8.51 26.20 -0.41
C THR A 272 -9.27 26.45 -1.70
N PHE A 273 -10.04 25.47 -2.19
CA PHE A 273 -10.89 25.66 -3.37
C PHE A 273 -12.02 26.66 -3.12
N VAL A 274 -12.71 26.55 -1.97
CA VAL A 274 -13.76 27.49 -1.59
C VAL A 274 -13.21 28.91 -1.41
N TRP A 275 -12.08 29.04 -0.73
CA TRP A 275 -11.40 30.33 -0.57
C TRP A 275 -11.01 30.96 -1.91
N ARG A 276 -10.43 30.14 -2.82
CA ARG A 276 -10.04 30.59 -4.16
C ARG A 276 -11.26 31.01 -5.00
N ALA A 277 -12.34 30.21 -4.95
CA ALA A 277 -13.58 30.55 -5.65
C ALA A 277 -14.16 31.88 -5.15
N SER A 278 -14.24 32.07 -3.82
CA SER A 278 -14.69 33.34 -3.21
C SER A 278 -13.80 34.53 -3.61
N HIS A 279 -12.48 34.32 -3.64
CA HIS A 279 -11.54 35.36 -4.06
C HIS A 279 -11.76 35.76 -5.52
N TYR A 280 -11.91 34.80 -6.44
CA TYR A 280 -12.19 35.09 -7.83
C TYR A 280 -13.55 35.74 -8.04
N GLN A 281 -14.54 35.35 -7.26
CA GLN A 281 -15.87 35.98 -7.31
C GLN A 281 -15.81 37.45 -6.88
N SER A 282 -15.09 37.76 -5.80
CA SER A 282 -14.88 39.15 -5.36
C SER A 282 -14.13 40.00 -6.40
N LEU A 283 -13.11 39.43 -7.07
CA LEU A 283 -12.40 40.09 -8.16
C LEU A 283 -13.31 40.36 -9.36
N ALA A 284 -14.13 39.37 -9.75
CA ALA A 284 -15.10 39.53 -10.84
C ALA A 284 -16.10 40.65 -10.54
N ASP A 285 -16.61 40.74 -9.32
CA ASP A 285 -17.52 41.80 -8.89
C ASP A 285 -16.82 43.18 -8.89
N GLN A 286 -15.55 43.26 -8.50
CA GLN A 286 -14.77 44.49 -8.56
C GLN A 286 -14.59 44.97 -10.02
N TYR A 287 -14.22 44.04 -10.93
CA TYR A 287 -14.09 44.40 -12.36
C TYR A 287 -15.41 44.78 -12.97
N LYS A 288 -16.52 44.12 -12.60
CA LYS A 288 -17.84 44.50 -13.06
C LYS A 288 -18.21 45.89 -12.62
N ARG A 289 -18.00 46.27 -11.36
CA ARG A 289 -18.23 47.62 -10.86
C ARG A 289 -17.40 48.66 -11.60
N LYS A 290 -16.11 48.41 -11.80
CA LYS A 290 -15.23 49.28 -12.59
C LYS A 290 -15.74 49.49 -14.03
N GLN A 291 -16.22 48.41 -14.66
CA GLN A 291 -16.83 48.51 -15.98
C GLN A 291 -18.10 49.37 -15.99
N GLU A 292 -18.94 49.21 -14.96
CA GLU A 292 -20.15 50.02 -14.79
C GLU A 292 -19.81 51.50 -14.55
N ASP A 293 -18.80 51.82 -13.75
CA ASP A 293 -18.34 53.17 -13.49
C ASP A 293 -17.79 53.82 -14.75
N ILE A 294 -16.92 53.16 -15.50
CA ILE A 294 -16.40 53.63 -16.78
C ILE A 294 -17.55 53.90 -17.78
N PHE A 295 -18.54 53.00 -17.82
CA PHE A 295 -19.67 53.15 -18.69
C PHE A 295 -20.51 54.41 -18.31
N ARG A 296 -20.76 54.65 -17.01
CA ARG A 296 -21.48 55.82 -16.52
C ARG A 296 -20.75 57.14 -16.79
N GLU A 297 -19.40 57.11 -16.68
CA GLU A 297 -18.58 58.28 -17.00
C GLU A 297 -18.61 58.57 -18.51
N THR A 298 -18.57 57.51 -19.35
CA THR A 298 -18.54 57.70 -20.80
C THR A 298 -19.90 58.06 -21.42
N PHE A 299 -20.97 57.55 -20.81
CA PHE A 299 -22.36 57.75 -21.27
C PHE A 299 -23.28 58.25 -20.14
N PRO A 300 -23.13 59.49 -19.75
CA PRO A 300 -23.95 60.07 -18.65
C PRO A 300 -25.43 60.04 -19.02
N GLY A 301 -26.26 59.53 -18.11
CA GLY A 301 -27.73 59.48 -18.25
C GLY A 301 -28.24 58.22 -19.00
N GLN A 302 -27.41 57.34 -19.47
CA GLN A 302 -27.86 56.09 -20.10
C GLN A 302 -27.93 54.93 -19.07
N ARG A 303 -28.92 54.05 -19.24
CA ARG A 303 -29.07 52.84 -18.41
C ARG A 303 -27.95 51.84 -18.73
N VAL A 304 -27.27 51.35 -17.71
CA VAL A 304 -26.17 50.35 -17.85
C VAL A 304 -26.74 49.09 -18.48
N PRO A 305 -26.22 48.65 -19.64
CA PRO A 305 -26.71 47.43 -20.29
C PRO A 305 -26.10 46.17 -19.62
N ALA A 306 -26.79 45.04 -19.76
CA ALA A 306 -26.30 43.76 -19.24
C ALA A 306 -24.96 43.31 -19.84
N ALA A 307 -24.68 43.70 -21.10
CA ALA A 307 -23.44 43.40 -21.81
C ALA A 307 -22.66 44.70 -22.13
N ILE A 308 -22.04 45.29 -21.11
CA ILE A 308 -21.32 46.56 -21.18
C ILE A 308 -20.23 46.54 -22.25
N LEU A 309 -19.44 45.49 -22.29
CA LEU A 309 -18.29 45.35 -23.22
C LEU A 309 -18.73 45.28 -24.67
N GLY A 310 -19.85 44.61 -24.97
CA GLY A 310 -20.42 44.55 -26.31
C GLY A 310 -20.91 45.92 -26.78
N ARG A 311 -21.55 46.67 -25.88
CA ARG A 311 -22.04 48.00 -26.20
C ARG A 311 -20.90 49.02 -26.39
N LEU A 312 -19.88 48.98 -25.53
CA LEU A 312 -18.68 49.81 -25.69
C LEU A 312 -17.96 49.55 -27.02
N LYS A 313 -17.80 48.27 -27.42
CA LYS A 313 -17.22 47.90 -28.73
C LYS A 313 -18.05 48.41 -29.88
N SER A 314 -19.37 48.33 -29.81
CA SER A 314 -20.26 48.85 -30.88
C SER A 314 -20.23 50.35 -30.99
N GLU A 315 -20.24 51.08 -29.88
CA GLU A 315 -20.14 52.56 -29.90
C GLU A 315 -18.74 53.04 -30.31
N TYR A 316 -17.67 52.35 -29.93
CA TYR A 316 -16.32 52.61 -30.40
C TYR A 316 -16.19 52.39 -31.90
N ALA A 317 -16.77 51.33 -32.45
CA ALA A 317 -16.81 51.08 -33.90
C ALA A 317 -17.56 52.18 -34.65
N LYS A 318 -18.69 52.67 -34.12
CA LYS A 318 -19.43 53.79 -34.65
C LYS A 318 -18.60 55.10 -34.61
N ALA A 319 -17.95 55.38 -33.49
CA ALA A 319 -17.12 56.58 -33.32
C ALA A 319 -15.89 56.58 -34.24
N LYS A 320 -15.33 55.40 -34.53
CA LYS A 320 -14.18 55.24 -35.45
C LYS A 320 -14.53 55.42 -36.93
N GLY A 321 -15.80 55.73 -37.23
CA GLY A 321 -16.22 55.98 -38.60
C GLY A 321 -16.26 54.78 -39.50
N VAL A 322 -16.22 53.59 -38.91
CA VAL A 322 -16.54 52.37 -39.61
C VAL A 322 -18.09 52.35 -39.77
N ARG A 323 -18.56 53.17 -40.77
CA ARG A 323 -19.86 52.89 -41.35
C ARG A 323 -19.81 51.43 -41.78
N SER A 324 -20.53 50.58 -41.14
CA SER A 324 -20.94 49.31 -41.72
C SER A 324 -21.78 49.71 -42.96
N THR A 325 -21.12 49.87 -44.12
CA THR A 325 -21.80 49.58 -45.37
C THR A 325 -22.45 48.22 -45.12
N ASP A 326 -23.75 48.17 -45.39
CA ASP A 326 -24.56 46.97 -45.40
C ASP A 326 -23.94 45.89 -46.31
N THR A 327 -22.88 45.28 -45.86
CA THR A 327 -22.56 43.93 -46.16
C THR A 327 -23.19 43.18 -45.02
N ALA A 328 -24.33 42.59 -45.30
CA ALA A 328 -24.90 41.54 -44.48
C ALA A 328 -23.74 40.58 -44.19
N THR A 329 -23.04 40.78 -43.08
CA THR A 329 -22.21 39.74 -42.49
C THR A 329 -23.16 38.61 -42.26
N ALA A 330 -23.11 37.62 -43.13
CA ALA A 330 -23.78 36.37 -42.95
C ALA A 330 -23.58 36.00 -41.49
N SER A 331 -24.65 35.95 -40.74
CA SER A 331 -24.64 35.54 -39.34
C SER A 331 -23.87 34.21 -39.32
N PRO A 332 -22.80 34.08 -38.53
CA PRO A 332 -22.03 32.83 -38.53
C PRO A 332 -23.04 31.72 -38.40
N GLU A 333 -23.09 30.79 -39.37
CA GLU A 333 -24.05 29.72 -39.37
C GLU A 333 -24.02 29.07 -37.97
N SER A 334 -25.17 29.00 -37.33
CA SER A 334 -25.27 28.43 -35.98
C SER A 334 -24.70 27.02 -36.03
N ALA A 335 -23.86 26.65 -35.05
CA ALA A 335 -23.34 25.26 -34.94
C ALA A 335 -24.47 24.21 -35.05
N LEU A 336 -25.70 24.57 -34.66
CA LEU A 336 -26.90 23.77 -34.86
C LEU A 336 -27.29 23.61 -36.29
N SER A 337 -27.16 24.64 -37.15
CA SER A 337 -27.47 24.56 -38.58
C SER A 337 -26.44 23.69 -39.32
N ILE A 338 -25.19 23.74 -38.91
CA ILE A 338 -24.11 22.90 -39.40
C ILE A 338 -24.33 21.45 -39.00
N LEU A 339 -24.63 21.22 -37.72
CA LEU A 339 -24.96 19.87 -37.23
C LEU A 339 -26.15 19.28 -37.94
N ARG A 340 -27.19 20.07 -38.21
CA ARG A 340 -28.35 19.63 -38.98
C ARG A 340 -27.94 19.21 -40.40
N LYS A 341 -27.12 19.97 -41.12
CA LYS A 341 -26.60 19.61 -42.44
C LYS A 341 -25.80 18.30 -42.40
N ILE A 342 -25.01 18.09 -41.36
CA ILE A 342 -24.27 16.84 -41.12
C ILE A 342 -25.23 15.67 -40.95
N ILE A 343 -26.24 15.80 -40.07
CA ILE A 343 -27.24 14.75 -39.84
C ILE A 343 -28.03 14.45 -41.11
N GLU A 344 -28.43 15.45 -41.86
CA GLU A 344 -29.14 15.29 -43.15
C GLU A 344 -28.27 14.65 -44.25
N SER A 345 -26.92 14.74 -44.15
CA SER A 345 -25.99 14.08 -45.05
C SER A 345 -25.74 12.61 -44.73
N LEU A 346 -25.94 12.20 -43.50
CA LEU A 346 -25.76 10.83 -43.03
C LEU A 346 -27.04 10.03 -43.35
N THR A 347 -27.05 9.36 -44.49
CA THR A 347 -28.17 8.50 -44.91
C THR A 347 -28.08 7.14 -44.22
N ASN A 348 -29.26 6.52 -43.99
CA ASN A 348 -29.34 5.21 -43.33
C ASN A 348 -28.93 4.01 -44.22
N ASP A 349 -28.22 4.25 -45.33
CA ASP A 349 -27.93 3.22 -46.33
C ASP A 349 -26.81 2.23 -45.90
N PHE A 350 -26.09 2.51 -44.81
CA PHE A 350 -25.06 1.64 -44.25
C PHE A 350 -24.91 1.84 -42.72
N PRO A 351 -24.54 0.82 -41.97
CA PRO A 351 -24.37 0.95 -40.54
C PRO A 351 -23.09 1.79 -40.23
N PHE A 352 -23.24 2.85 -39.47
CA PHE A 352 -22.14 3.68 -38.98
C PHE A 352 -22.39 4.05 -37.53
N GLU A 353 -21.30 4.31 -36.83
CA GLU A 353 -21.31 4.81 -35.44
C GLU A 353 -20.42 6.06 -35.34
N VAL A 354 -21.00 7.18 -34.97
CA VAL A 354 -20.27 8.43 -34.79
C VAL A 354 -19.67 8.46 -33.39
N GLN A 355 -18.37 8.52 -33.31
CA GLN A 355 -17.63 8.55 -32.04
C GLN A 355 -17.42 9.98 -31.54
N ASP A 356 -17.04 10.90 -32.44
CA ASP A 356 -16.77 12.28 -32.07
C ASP A 356 -17.09 13.23 -33.23
N ILE A 357 -17.59 14.42 -32.91
CA ILE A 357 -17.80 15.52 -33.85
C ILE A 357 -17.27 16.80 -33.23
N ARG A 358 -16.30 17.42 -33.87
CA ARG A 358 -15.75 18.72 -33.48
C ARG A 358 -15.97 19.73 -34.58
N ILE A 359 -16.54 20.87 -34.23
CA ILE A 359 -16.77 21.98 -35.14
C ILE A 359 -16.08 23.20 -34.53
N GLU A 360 -14.97 23.63 -35.13
CA GLU A 360 -14.18 24.76 -34.67
C GLU A 360 -13.71 25.59 -35.85
N ASN A 361 -13.88 26.89 -35.78
CA ASN A 361 -13.33 27.86 -36.79
C ASN A 361 -13.61 27.47 -38.26
N ASN A 362 -14.85 27.15 -38.60
CA ASN A 362 -15.27 26.68 -39.91
C ASN A 362 -14.65 25.36 -40.38
N ARG A 363 -14.11 24.58 -39.45
CA ARG A 363 -13.56 23.25 -39.70
C ARG A 363 -14.39 22.20 -38.97
N LEU A 364 -14.75 21.15 -39.68
CA LEU A 364 -15.38 19.96 -39.15
C LEU A 364 -14.34 18.85 -39.05
N VAL A 365 -14.23 18.22 -37.89
CA VAL A 365 -13.51 16.96 -37.69
C VAL A 365 -14.51 15.95 -37.15
N MET A 366 -14.68 14.82 -37.84
CA MET A 366 -15.63 13.79 -37.43
C MET A 366 -14.96 12.42 -37.48
N ASP A 367 -15.02 11.69 -36.36
CA ASP A 367 -14.55 10.33 -36.23
C ASP A 367 -15.75 9.38 -36.28
N ILE A 368 -15.74 8.45 -37.25
CA ILE A 368 -16.84 7.48 -37.46
C ILE A 368 -16.28 6.07 -37.58
N GLU A 369 -17.01 5.11 -37.07
CA GLU A 369 -16.75 3.68 -37.29
C GLU A 369 -17.70 3.12 -38.36
N LEU A 370 -17.11 2.42 -39.32
CA LEU A 370 -17.77 1.92 -40.54
C LEU A 370 -17.38 0.48 -40.81
N SER A 371 -18.17 -0.22 -41.58
CA SER A 371 -17.92 -1.61 -41.98
C SER A 371 -16.87 -1.72 -43.10
N THR A 372 -16.80 -0.74 -44.01
CA THR A 372 -15.88 -0.79 -45.16
C THR A 372 -15.24 0.58 -45.49
N GLN A 373 -14.07 0.56 -46.11
CA GLN A 373 -13.40 1.79 -46.57
C GLN A 373 -14.21 2.51 -47.66
N GLN A 374 -14.99 1.79 -48.44
CA GLN A 374 -15.86 2.41 -49.48
C GLN A 374 -16.94 3.26 -48.81
N ASP A 375 -17.46 2.87 -47.66
CA ASP A 375 -18.49 3.61 -46.96
C ASP A 375 -17.95 4.95 -46.40
N ALA A 376 -16.67 5.00 -46.02
CA ALA A 376 -16.01 6.28 -45.66
C ALA A 376 -15.98 7.26 -46.84
N GLY A 377 -15.72 6.76 -48.06
CA GLY A 377 -15.79 7.54 -49.28
C GLY A 377 -17.21 8.05 -49.58
N LYS A 378 -18.26 7.23 -49.32
CA LYS A 378 -19.65 7.66 -49.51
C LYS A 378 -20.05 8.76 -48.53
N VAL A 379 -19.66 8.66 -47.28
CA VAL A 379 -19.86 9.73 -46.27
C VAL A 379 -19.17 11.01 -46.68
N ALA A 380 -17.92 10.93 -47.10
CA ALA A 380 -17.18 12.10 -47.58
C ALA A 380 -17.86 12.77 -48.79
N ALA A 381 -18.34 11.96 -49.75
CA ALA A 381 -19.09 12.46 -50.89
C ALA A 381 -20.47 13.05 -50.52
N ALA A 382 -21.15 12.51 -49.50
CA ALA A 382 -22.40 13.05 -49.00
C ALA A 382 -22.23 14.40 -48.33
N LEU A 383 -21.19 14.55 -47.50
CA LEU A 383 -20.82 15.82 -46.90
C LEU A 383 -20.40 16.88 -47.94
N ALA A 384 -19.68 16.44 -49.00
CA ALA A 384 -19.32 17.34 -50.09
C ALA A 384 -20.53 17.88 -50.83
N ARG A 385 -21.60 17.06 -51.01
CA ARG A 385 -22.88 17.52 -51.62
C ARG A 385 -23.60 18.57 -50.78
N GLN A 386 -23.37 18.59 -49.49
CA GLN A 386 -23.93 19.59 -48.56
C GLN A 386 -23.04 20.86 -48.41
N GLY A 387 -22.03 20.99 -49.27
CA GLY A 387 -21.17 22.19 -49.31
C GLY A 387 -19.93 22.12 -48.41
N PHE A 388 -19.61 20.95 -47.85
CA PHE A 388 -18.34 20.79 -47.11
C PHE A 388 -17.22 20.42 -48.08
N ARG A 389 -16.08 21.09 -47.96
CA ARG A 389 -14.85 20.63 -48.60
C ARG A 389 -14.19 19.59 -47.72
N VAL A 390 -14.38 18.31 -48.06
CA VAL A 390 -13.89 17.18 -47.29
C VAL A 390 -12.57 16.70 -47.88
N GLU A 391 -11.55 16.58 -47.00
CA GLU A 391 -10.27 15.93 -47.33
C GLU A 391 -10.46 14.42 -47.50
N PRO A 392 -9.59 13.72 -48.25
CA PRO A 392 -9.66 12.27 -48.33
C PRO A 392 -9.65 11.64 -46.96
N PRO A 393 -10.62 10.74 -46.63
CA PRO A 393 -10.74 10.16 -45.31
C PRO A 393 -9.50 9.34 -44.91
N SER A 394 -8.93 9.61 -43.77
CA SER A 394 -7.91 8.74 -43.20
C SER A 394 -8.56 7.57 -42.47
N THR A 395 -8.18 6.33 -42.82
CA THR A 395 -8.79 5.12 -42.28
C THR A 395 -7.80 4.31 -41.48
N THR A 396 -8.19 3.84 -40.29
CA THR A 396 -7.42 2.91 -39.44
C THR A 396 -8.29 1.69 -39.10
N LEU A 397 -7.69 0.50 -39.12
CA LEU A 397 -8.38 -0.72 -38.72
C LEU A 397 -8.54 -0.74 -37.20
N VAL A 398 -9.74 -1.02 -36.72
CA VAL A 398 -10.05 -1.22 -35.29
C VAL A 398 -10.48 -2.69 -35.12
N ASP A 399 -10.30 -3.28 -33.94
CA ASP A 399 -10.56 -4.68 -33.65
C ASP A 399 -11.87 -5.20 -34.27
N GLY A 400 -11.78 -6.30 -35.06
CA GLY A 400 -12.93 -7.09 -35.52
C GLY A 400 -13.65 -6.57 -36.75
N ASP A 401 -12.99 -6.39 -37.88
CA ASP A 401 -13.61 -6.03 -39.19
C ASP A 401 -14.26 -4.63 -39.29
N ARG A 402 -14.02 -3.74 -38.31
CA ARG A 402 -14.48 -2.35 -38.35
C ARG A 402 -13.32 -1.40 -38.68
N ILE A 403 -13.66 -0.36 -39.44
CA ILE A 403 -12.70 0.69 -39.82
C ILE A 403 -13.12 2.00 -39.18
N ARG A 404 -12.20 2.64 -38.50
CA ARG A 404 -12.38 4.01 -38.02
C ARG A 404 -11.90 4.96 -39.10
N ALA A 405 -12.76 5.85 -39.54
CA ALA A 405 -12.47 6.88 -40.50
C ALA A 405 -12.53 8.27 -39.85
N THR A 406 -11.47 9.03 -39.98
CA THR A 406 -11.45 10.45 -39.61
C THR A 406 -11.71 11.29 -40.85
N LEU A 407 -12.78 12.06 -40.83
CA LEU A 407 -13.20 12.96 -41.87
C LEU A 407 -12.91 14.41 -41.46
N ILE A 408 -12.15 15.12 -42.25
CA ILE A 408 -11.85 16.53 -42.02
C ILE A 408 -12.52 17.32 -43.14
N GLY A 409 -13.38 18.24 -42.77
CA GLY A 409 -14.08 19.10 -43.72
C GLY A 409 -13.98 20.59 -43.37
N ALA A 410 -13.89 21.45 -44.34
CA ALA A 410 -14.05 22.88 -44.16
C ALA A 410 -15.36 23.33 -44.84
N PHE A 411 -16.06 24.30 -44.27
CA PHE A 411 -17.23 24.91 -44.87
C PHE A 411 -17.01 26.42 -45.02
N ASP A 412 -17.27 26.92 -46.22
CA ASP A 412 -17.16 28.35 -46.48
C ASP A 412 -18.46 29.02 -46.04
N ALA A 413 -18.36 29.99 -45.11
CA ALA A 413 -19.49 30.81 -44.70
C ALA A 413 -19.88 31.83 -45.82
N ASP A 414 -19.01 32.01 -46.81
CA ASP A 414 -19.18 32.93 -47.92
C ASP A 414 -18.91 32.20 -49.26
N GLY A 415 -19.93 32.04 -50.06
CA GLY A 415 -19.84 31.38 -51.36
C GLY A 415 -19.11 32.22 -52.42
N GLU A 416 -17.84 32.53 -52.22
CA GLU A 416 -17.00 33.10 -53.31
C GLU A 416 -15.50 32.79 -53.09
N ASN A 417 -14.96 32.07 -54.09
CA ASN A 417 -13.55 32.03 -54.55
C ASN A 417 -12.38 32.17 -53.53
N LEU A 418 -11.87 31.02 -53.04
CA LEU A 418 -10.45 30.92 -52.65
C LEU A 418 -9.81 29.67 -53.27
N SER A 419 -9.61 29.71 -54.60
CA SER A 419 -8.74 28.78 -55.31
C SER A 419 -7.34 29.37 -55.44
N SER A 420 -6.54 29.50 -54.39
CA SER A 420 -5.11 29.76 -54.61
C SER A 420 -4.28 29.92 -53.32
N ASN A 421 -4.41 29.08 -52.30
CA ASN A 421 -3.41 29.17 -51.20
C ASN A 421 -3.14 27.87 -50.43
N PHE A 422 -3.27 26.71 -51.10
CA PHE A 422 -3.01 25.43 -50.41
C PHE A 422 -1.74 24.69 -50.84
N ASP A 423 -0.85 25.31 -51.66
CA ASP A 423 0.34 24.62 -52.19
C ASP A 423 1.69 25.00 -51.54
N SER A 424 1.73 25.62 -50.39
CA SER A 424 3.02 26.05 -49.81
C SER A 424 3.32 25.71 -48.35
N GLN A 425 2.59 24.73 -47.75
CA GLN A 425 2.93 24.29 -46.36
C GLN A 425 3.11 22.78 -46.14
N ALA A 426 3.34 22.01 -47.20
CA ALA A 426 3.64 20.58 -47.10
C ALA A 426 5.14 20.25 -47.23
N LEU A 427 6.05 21.18 -46.93
CA LEU A 427 7.50 20.94 -46.88
C LEU A 427 8.16 21.89 -45.86
N ARG A 428 8.05 21.56 -44.58
CA ARG A 428 9.11 21.84 -43.58
C ARG A 428 8.91 20.96 -42.33
#